data_60d8a63508c054fcba1de84135fad077
#
_entry.id   60d8a63508c054fcba1de84135fad077
#
_cell.length_a   1.000
_cell.length_b   1.000
_cell.length_c   1.000
_cell.angle_alpha   90.00
_cell.angle_beta   90.00
_cell.angle_gamma   90.00
#
_symmetry.space_group_name_H-M   'P 1'
#
loop_
_entity.id
_entity.type
_entity.pdbx_description
1 polymer ?
#
loop_
_entity_poly.entity_id
_entity_poly.type
_entity_poly.pdbx_seq_one_letter_code
_entity_poly.pdbx_strand_id
1 'polypeptide(L)'
;MNAKILETENVTVSFDGFKALKQLNFSMDVGELRVVIGPNGAGKTTFLDVITGKVQPTQGRVLFKGRNVKRLSEHQIARLGIGRKFQTPRIYLNLTPRENLELTCNRNKNVFGTLFGRSSSDDKRKVTSLLETIGLIAKADIPADLLSHGEKQRLEIGMLVAQSPDLLLVDEPVAGLTDEETENIGELLLALAHSHSILVIEHDMEFVRQIARKVTVLHEGSVLCEGSIEEVQNDPRVIEVYLGSHPE
;
A
#
# COMPACT_ATOMS: atom_id res chain seq x y z
N MET A 1 -19.47 -5.98 15.41
CA MET A 1 -18.35 -5.06 15.10
C MET A 1 -17.33 -5.85 14.29
N ASN A 2 -16.92 -5.35 13.14
CA ASN A 2 -15.88 -6.01 12.35
C ASN A 2 -14.52 -5.92 13.08
N ALA A 3 -13.68 -6.94 12.91
CA ALA A 3 -12.33 -6.91 13.48
C ALA A 3 -11.50 -5.80 12.80
N LYS A 4 -10.78 -5.01 13.57
CA LYS A 4 -9.89 -3.96 13.05
C LYS A 4 -8.57 -4.56 12.61
N ILE A 5 -8.11 -4.18 11.41
CA ILE A 5 -6.78 -4.55 10.90
C ILE A 5 -5.73 -3.55 11.36
N LEU A 6 -6.07 -2.26 11.31
CA LEU A 6 -5.17 -1.15 11.64
C LEU A 6 -5.92 -0.09 12.45
N GLU A 7 -5.28 0.39 13.52
CA GLU A 7 -5.78 1.50 14.32
C GLU A 7 -4.62 2.41 14.72
N THR A 8 -4.86 3.72 14.72
CA THR A 8 -3.96 4.69 15.34
C THR A 8 -4.72 5.49 16.38
N GLU A 9 -4.10 5.68 17.55
CA GLU A 9 -4.70 6.39 18.66
C GLU A 9 -3.81 7.55 19.07
N ASN A 10 -4.30 8.78 18.85
CA ASN A 10 -3.64 10.03 19.17
C ASN A 10 -2.18 10.11 18.69
N VAL A 11 -1.92 9.57 17.49
CA VAL A 11 -0.56 9.51 16.94
C VAL A 11 -0.07 10.90 16.59
N THR A 12 1.04 11.29 17.21
CA THR A 12 1.75 12.54 16.93
C THR A 12 3.17 12.23 16.49
N VAL A 13 3.61 12.88 15.42
CA VAL A 13 5.00 12.83 14.93
C VAL A 13 5.52 14.25 14.83
N SER A 14 6.66 14.52 15.44
CA SER A 14 7.32 15.81 15.35
C SER A 14 8.75 15.66 14.86
N PHE A 15 9.13 16.49 13.88
CA PHE A 15 10.49 16.64 13.37
C PHE A 15 10.96 18.07 13.68
N ASP A 16 11.95 18.21 14.55
CA ASP A 16 12.54 19.51 14.91
C ASP A 16 11.51 20.60 15.28
N GLY A 17 10.44 20.20 15.99
CA GLY A 17 9.36 21.10 16.41
C GLY A 17 8.19 21.19 15.41
N PHE A 18 8.37 20.79 14.16
CA PHE A 18 7.27 20.70 13.20
C PHE A 18 6.48 19.40 13.39
N LYS A 19 5.17 19.53 13.61
CA LYS A 19 4.28 18.37 13.78
C LYS A 19 3.74 17.91 12.43
N ALA A 20 4.30 16.82 11.90
CA ALA A 20 3.86 16.20 10.66
C ALA A 20 2.56 15.37 10.84
N LEU A 21 2.34 14.80 12.04
CA LEU A 21 1.05 14.23 12.45
C LEU A 21 0.63 14.83 13.78
N LYS A 22 -0.66 15.16 13.93
CA LYS A 22 -1.23 15.86 15.08
C LYS A 22 -2.39 15.05 15.65
N GLN A 23 -2.14 14.24 16.68
CA GLN A 23 -3.14 13.40 17.37
C GLN A 23 -4.01 12.60 16.39
N LEU A 24 -3.40 12.04 15.36
CA LEU A 24 -4.09 11.32 14.30
C LEU A 24 -4.76 10.07 14.86
N ASN A 25 -6.08 9.99 14.68
CA ASN A 25 -6.91 8.84 14.98
C ASN A 25 -7.44 8.28 13.67
N PHE A 26 -7.21 7.00 13.44
CA PHE A 26 -7.62 6.31 12.22
C PHE A 26 -7.96 4.86 12.56
N SER A 27 -8.96 4.30 11.89
CA SER A 27 -9.28 2.88 12.04
C SER A 27 -9.72 2.28 10.70
N MET A 28 -9.30 1.04 10.45
CA MET A 28 -9.58 0.29 9.24
C MET A 28 -9.98 -1.14 9.58
N ASP A 29 -11.01 -1.66 8.93
CA ASP A 29 -11.51 -3.01 9.14
C ASP A 29 -10.70 -4.06 8.35
N VAL A 30 -10.76 -5.31 8.79
CA VAL A 30 -10.21 -6.45 8.02
C VAL A 30 -10.98 -6.58 6.70
N GLY A 31 -10.24 -6.75 5.59
CA GLY A 31 -10.82 -6.88 4.24
C GLY A 31 -11.29 -5.54 3.64
N GLU A 32 -10.99 -4.43 4.27
CA GLU A 32 -11.32 -3.11 3.73
C GLU A 32 -10.30 -2.65 2.70
N LEU A 33 -10.79 -2.03 1.59
CA LEU A 33 -9.98 -1.18 0.72
C LEU A 33 -10.27 0.28 1.09
N ARG A 34 -9.26 0.96 1.60
CA ARG A 34 -9.32 2.35 2.03
C ARG A 34 -8.39 3.20 1.18
N VAL A 35 -8.87 4.33 0.70
CA VAL A 35 -8.03 5.34 0.06
C VAL A 35 -7.83 6.52 0.99
N VAL A 36 -6.59 6.96 1.12
CA VAL A 36 -6.21 8.16 1.88
C VAL A 36 -5.77 9.23 0.89
N ILE A 37 -6.46 10.36 0.89
CA ILE A 37 -6.16 11.52 0.06
C ILE A 37 -5.77 12.72 0.93
N GLY A 38 -5.29 13.77 0.31
CA GLY A 38 -4.94 15.03 0.98
C GLY A 38 -3.90 15.82 0.19
N PRO A 39 -3.78 17.12 0.41
CA PRO A 39 -2.78 17.96 -0.27
C PRO A 39 -1.35 17.54 0.06
N ASN A 40 -0.39 18.12 -0.66
CA ASN A 40 1.02 17.95 -0.33
C ASN A 40 1.30 18.51 1.07
N GLY A 41 2.09 17.80 1.85
CA GLY A 41 2.35 18.15 3.25
C GLY A 41 1.26 17.74 4.26
N ALA A 42 0.15 17.12 3.83
CA ALA A 42 -0.92 16.66 4.74
C ALA A 42 -0.50 15.56 5.73
N GLY A 43 0.69 14.96 5.56
CA GLY A 43 1.21 13.91 6.45
C GLY A 43 1.04 12.48 5.92
N LYS A 44 0.58 12.29 4.68
CA LYS A 44 0.29 10.96 4.08
C LYS A 44 1.49 10.01 4.15
N THR A 45 2.65 10.42 3.66
CA THR A 45 3.88 9.60 3.69
C THR A 45 4.34 9.32 5.12
N THR A 46 4.27 10.33 6.01
CA THR A 46 4.59 10.16 7.43
C THR A 46 3.65 9.15 8.10
N PHE A 47 2.37 9.14 7.72
CA PHE A 47 1.41 8.17 8.21
C PHE A 47 1.79 6.74 7.82
N LEU A 48 2.15 6.49 6.54
CA LEU A 48 2.66 5.17 6.13
C LEU A 48 4.00 4.81 6.83
N ASP A 49 4.89 5.78 6.98
CA ASP A 49 6.18 5.58 7.65
C ASP A 49 6.00 5.18 9.12
N VAL A 50 4.97 5.70 9.78
CA VAL A 50 4.62 5.30 11.15
C VAL A 50 4.04 3.88 11.20
N ILE A 51 3.14 3.53 10.27
CA ILE A 51 2.54 2.20 10.20
C ILE A 51 3.62 1.12 9.97
N THR A 52 4.62 1.44 9.15
CA THR A 52 5.72 0.51 8.83
C THR A 52 6.85 0.52 9.86
N GLY A 53 6.82 1.42 10.84
CA GLY A 53 7.86 1.55 11.86
C GLY A 53 9.12 2.27 11.41
N LYS A 54 9.17 2.80 10.18
CA LYS A 54 10.26 3.62 9.67
C LYS A 54 10.39 4.92 10.46
N VAL A 55 9.25 5.48 10.89
CA VAL A 55 9.17 6.63 11.79
C VAL A 55 8.46 6.21 13.07
N GLN A 56 9.05 6.54 14.23
CA GLN A 56 8.44 6.26 15.53
C GLN A 56 7.57 7.44 15.97
N PRO A 57 6.32 7.20 16.40
CA PRO A 57 5.48 8.25 16.90
C PRO A 57 6.02 8.81 18.22
N THR A 58 6.03 10.14 18.34
CA THR A 58 6.41 10.86 19.58
C THR A 58 5.39 10.59 20.68
N GLN A 59 4.09 10.57 20.31
CA GLN A 59 2.97 10.26 21.21
C GLN A 59 1.99 9.35 20.51
N GLY A 60 1.12 8.70 21.30
CA GLY A 60 0.11 7.79 20.80
C GLY A 60 0.63 6.38 20.53
N ARG A 61 -0.19 5.57 19.88
CA ARG A 61 0.12 4.19 19.55
C ARG A 61 -0.47 3.78 18.21
N VAL A 62 0.16 2.78 17.59
CA VAL A 62 -0.32 2.12 16.36
C VAL A 62 -0.60 0.67 16.70
N LEU A 63 -1.79 0.20 16.37
CA LEU A 63 -2.23 -1.16 16.61
C LEU A 63 -2.46 -1.86 15.27
N PHE A 64 -1.81 -2.99 15.09
CA PHE A 64 -2.06 -3.90 13.97
C PHE A 64 -2.67 -5.19 14.50
N LYS A 65 -3.89 -5.52 14.08
CA LYS A 65 -4.68 -6.63 14.64
C LYS A 65 -4.73 -6.60 16.18
N GLY A 66 -4.94 -5.41 16.76
CA GLY A 66 -4.96 -5.19 18.20
C GLY A 66 -3.59 -5.21 18.90
N ARG A 67 -2.51 -5.56 18.20
CA ARG A 67 -1.15 -5.57 18.74
C ARG A 67 -0.47 -4.22 18.53
N ASN A 68 0.06 -3.64 19.60
CA ASN A 68 0.84 -2.40 19.48
C ASN A 68 2.18 -2.68 18.77
N VAL A 69 2.40 -2.00 17.65
CA VAL A 69 3.62 -2.14 16.82
C VAL A 69 4.67 -1.06 17.11
N LYS A 70 4.38 -0.11 18.00
CA LYS A 70 5.36 0.88 18.46
C LYS A 70 6.61 0.17 19.00
N ARG A 71 7.79 0.60 18.61
CA ARG A 71 9.11 0.03 18.95
C ARG A 71 9.47 -1.27 18.20
N LEU A 72 8.63 -1.77 17.31
CA LEU A 72 9.05 -2.84 16.40
C LEU A 72 9.84 -2.23 15.23
N SER A 73 10.83 -2.99 14.74
CA SER A 73 11.54 -2.63 13.52
C SER A 73 10.66 -2.88 12.29
N GLU A 74 10.96 -2.20 11.16
CA GLU A 74 10.28 -2.42 9.87
C GLU A 74 10.21 -3.92 9.50
N HIS A 75 11.31 -4.64 9.70
CA HIS A 75 11.36 -6.08 9.43
C HIS A 75 10.43 -6.91 10.34
N GLN A 76 10.30 -6.53 11.62
CA GLN A 76 9.38 -7.20 12.54
C GLN A 76 7.93 -6.91 12.16
N ILE A 77 7.62 -5.67 11.75
CA ILE A 77 6.29 -5.26 11.30
C ILE A 77 5.92 -5.97 9.99
N ALA A 78 6.85 -6.07 9.04
CA ALA A 78 6.64 -6.82 7.80
C ALA A 78 6.33 -8.31 8.08
N ARG A 79 7.02 -8.92 9.04
CA ARG A 79 6.74 -10.30 9.46
C ARG A 79 5.38 -10.50 10.14
N LEU A 80 4.80 -9.43 10.70
CA LEU A 80 3.44 -9.50 11.25
C LEU A 80 2.36 -9.51 10.18
N GLY A 81 2.71 -9.20 8.91
CA GLY A 81 1.80 -9.22 7.79
C GLY A 81 1.46 -7.82 7.24
N ILE A 82 2.26 -6.79 7.49
CA ILE A 82 2.14 -5.50 6.83
C ILE A 82 3.14 -5.46 5.67
N GLY A 83 2.63 -5.40 4.45
CA GLY A 83 3.43 -5.21 3.24
C GLY A 83 3.34 -3.78 2.74
N ARG A 84 4.46 -3.15 2.35
CA ARG A 84 4.48 -1.82 1.73
C ARG A 84 5.15 -1.86 0.37
N LYS A 85 4.47 -1.32 -0.64
CA LYS A 85 5.06 -0.94 -1.91
C LYS A 85 5.84 0.36 -1.70
N PHE A 86 7.13 0.35 -2.04
CA PHE A 86 7.97 1.55 -1.98
C PHE A 86 7.85 2.35 -3.27
N GLN A 87 8.08 3.66 -3.22
CA GLN A 87 8.07 4.54 -4.40
C GLN A 87 9.11 4.16 -5.47
N THR A 88 10.23 3.55 -5.06
CA THR A 88 11.23 3.03 -6.01
C THR A 88 10.96 1.55 -6.24
N PRO A 89 10.67 1.13 -7.50
CA PRO A 89 10.43 -0.28 -7.82
C PRO A 89 11.61 -1.15 -7.39
N ARG A 90 11.32 -2.23 -6.65
CA ARG A 90 12.34 -3.19 -6.19
C ARG A 90 12.30 -4.47 -7.00
N ILE A 91 12.10 -4.33 -8.31
CA ILE A 91 12.16 -5.45 -9.25
C ILE A 91 13.61 -5.68 -9.71
N TYR A 92 13.96 -6.93 -9.91
CA TYR A 92 15.24 -7.31 -10.50
C TYR A 92 15.10 -7.27 -12.01
N LEU A 93 15.56 -6.19 -12.65
CA LEU A 93 15.34 -5.91 -14.08
C LEU A 93 15.92 -6.97 -15.00
N ASN A 94 17.05 -7.58 -14.63
CA ASN A 94 17.72 -8.63 -15.40
C ASN A 94 17.07 -10.02 -15.25
N LEU A 95 16.11 -10.16 -14.35
CA LEU A 95 15.34 -11.38 -14.14
C LEU A 95 13.98 -11.26 -14.83
N THR A 96 13.41 -12.41 -15.15
CA THR A 96 12.04 -12.50 -15.67
C THR A 96 11.01 -12.22 -14.57
N PRO A 97 9.75 -11.87 -14.89
CA PRO A 97 8.66 -11.78 -13.92
C PRO A 97 8.51 -13.05 -13.07
N ARG A 98 8.64 -14.22 -13.69
CA ARG A 98 8.61 -15.50 -12.99
C ARG A 98 9.69 -15.60 -11.94
N GLU A 99 10.94 -15.32 -12.29
CA GLU A 99 12.09 -15.38 -11.38
C GLU A 99 11.98 -14.35 -10.25
N ASN A 100 11.49 -13.13 -10.53
CA ASN A 100 11.22 -12.13 -9.51
C ASN A 100 10.22 -12.63 -8.46
N LEU A 101 9.13 -13.27 -8.89
CA LEU A 101 8.13 -13.84 -7.99
C LEU A 101 8.67 -15.07 -7.24
N GLU A 102 9.43 -15.93 -7.89
CA GLU A 102 10.07 -17.10 -7.27
C GLU A 102 11.02 -16.70 -6.14
N LEU A 103 11.86 -15.69 -6.35
CA LEU A 103 12.75 -15.15 -5.32
C LEU A 103 11.96 -14.63 -4.11
N THR A 104 10.84 -13.99 -4.36
CA THR A 104 10.00 -13.42 -3.30
C THR A 104 9.27 -14.50 -2.52
N CYS A 105 8.73 -15.52 -3.18
CA CYS A 105 8.09 -16.68 -2.55
C CYS A 105 9.07 -17.48 -1.68
N ASN A 106 10.32 -17.63 -2.13
CA ASN A 106 11.34 -18.41 -1.44
C ASN A 106 11.97 -17.70 -0.23
N ARG A 107 11.85 -16.37 -0.11
CA ARG A 107 12.46 -15.58 0.97
C ARG A 107 12.01 -16.01 2.38
N ASN A 108 10.90 -16.73 2.50
CA ASN A 108 10.39 -17.27 3.76
C ASN A 108 10.95 -18.65 4.11
N LYS A 109 11.76 -19.28 3.24
CA LYS A 109 12.40 -20.58 3.50
C LYS A 109 13.83 -20.36 4.00
N ASN A 110 14.25 -21.17 5.00
CA ASN A 110 15.60 -21.12 5.56
C ASN A 110 16.67 -21.15 4.44
N VAL A 111 17.72 -20.32 4.59
CA VAL A 111 18.84 -20.15 3.65
C VAL A 111 19.44 -21.48 3.18
N PHE A 112 19.42 -22.52 4.02
CA PHE A 112 19.87 -23.88 3.67
C PHE A 112 18.93 -24.62 2.70
N GLY A 113 17.63 -24.29 2.66
CA GLY A 113 16.67 -24.90 1.74
C GLY A 113 16.78 -24.34 0.31
N THR A 114 17.30 -23.10 0.15
CA THR A 114 17.44 -22.44 -1.15
C THR A 114 18.66 -22.93 -1.95
N LEU A 115 19.71 -23.42 -1.29
CA LEU A 115 20.93 -23.91 -1.93
C LEU A 115 20.77 -25.33 -2.54
N PHE A 116 19.81 -26.13 -2.07
CA PHE A 116 19.61 -27.52 -2.50
C PHE A 116 18.16 -27.90 -2.80
N GLY A 117 17.19 -26.95 -2.70
CA GLY A 117 15.77 -27.22 -2.84
C GLY A 117 15.26 -26.97 -4.27
N ARG A 118 14.82 -28.01 -4.98
CA ARG A 118 13.91 -27.88 -6.12
C ARG A 118 12.67 -27.09 -5.63
N SER A 119 12.29 -26.03 -6.36
CA SER A 119 11.00 -25.33 -6.18
C SER A 119 9.88 -26.37 -6.07
N SER A 120 9.12 -26.35 -4.98
CA SER A 120 8.05 -27.33 -4.81
C SER A 120 6.99 -27.12 -5.88
N SER A 121 6.23 -28.17 -6.21
CA SER A 121 5.11 -28.04 -7.16
C SER A 121 4.10 -26.98 -6.70
N ASP A 122 3.98 -26.76 -5.39
CA ASP A 122 3.11 -25.74 -4.79
C ASP A 122 3.64 -24.32 -5.02
N ASP A 123 4.96 -24.11 -4.91
CA ASP A 123 5.59 -22.81 -5.18
C ASP A 123 5.41 -22.42 -6.65
N LYS A 124 5.57 -23.35 -7.59
CA LYS A 124 5.35 -23.12 -9.01
C LYS A 124 3.90 -22.76 -9.32
N ARG A 125 2.95 -23.46 -8.70
CA ARG A 125 1.52 -23.16 -8.85
C ARG A 125 1.20 -21.76 -8.31
N LYS A 126 1.74 -21.40 -7.14
CA LYS A 126 1.57 -20.07 -6.54
C LYS A 126 2.12 -18.98 -7.46
N VAL A 127 3.31 -19.14 -8.02
CA VAL A 127 3.91 -18.18 -8.96
C VAL A 127 3.08 -18.03 -10.22
N THR A 128 2.60 -19.15 -10.81
CA THR A 128 1.74 -19.11 -11.99
C THR A 128 0.43 -18.36 -11.70
N SER A 129 -0.24 -18.66 -10.59
CA SER A 129 -1.47 -17.96 -10.19
C SER A 129 -1.23 -16.46 -9.94
N LEU A 130 -0.08 -16.09 -9.38
CA LEU A 130 0.28 -14.67 -9.21
C LEU A 130 0.50 -14.00 -10.57
N LEU A 131 1.19 -14.64 -11.52
CA LEU A 131 1.39 -14.13 -12.88
C LEU A 131 0.06 -13.91 -13.62
N GLU A 132 -0.90 -14.83 -13.43
CA GLU A 132 -2.27 -14.68 -13.95
C GLU A 132 -2.98 -13.50 -13.30
N THR A 133 -2.93 -13.39 -11.95
CA THR A 133 -3.57 -12.32 -11.18
C THR A 133 -3.06 -10.94 -11.59
N ILE A 134 -1.74 -10.79 -11.78
CA ILE A 134 -1.14 -9.50 -12.20
C ILE A 134 -1.14 -9.30 -13.72
N GLY A 135 -1.72 -10.23 -14.49
CA GLY A 135 -1.83 -10.13 -15.96
C GLY A 135 -0.50 -10.18 -16.70
N LEU A 136 0.51 -10.90 -16.16
CA LEU A 136 1.85 -11.01 -16.77
C LEU A 136 2.20 -12.42 -17.22
N ILE A 137 1.23 -13.35 -17.31
CA ILE A 137 1.48 -14.74 -17.69
C ILE A 137 2.10 -14.84 -19.10
N ALA A 138 1.65 -14.02 -20.06
CA ALA A 138 2.17 -14.01 -21.43
C ALA A 138 3.61 -13.44 -21.53
N LYS A 139 4.05 -12.70 -20.51
CA LYS A 139 5.38 -12.09 -20.42
C LYS A 139 6.22 -12.70 -19.28
N ALA A 140 5.82 -13.86 -18.79
CA ALA A 140 6.42 -14.49 -17.60
C ALA A 140 7.91 -14.77 -17.73
N ASP A 141 8.38 -15.00 -18.95
CA ASP A 141 9.72 -15.52 -19.24
C ASP A 141 10.56 -14.56 -20.11
N ILE A 142 10.16 -13.28 -20.23
CA ILE A 142 10.99 -12.22 -20.83
C ILE A 142 11.66 -11.40 -19.70
N PRO A 143 12.83 -10.77 -19.92
CA PRO A 143 13.46 -9.90 -18.93
C PRO A 143 12.54 -8.75 -18.49
N ALA A 144 12.53 -8.45 -17.19
CA ALA A 144 11.63 -7.45 -16.62
C ALA A 144 11.99 -6.00 -17.02
N ASP A 145 13.19 -5.75 -17.54
CA ASP A 145 13.57 -4.45 -18.12
C ASP A 145 12.75 -4.10 -19.37
N LEU A 146 12.29 -5.12 -20.12
CA LEU A 146 11.46 -4.96 -21.33
C LEU A 146 9.97 -4.73 -21.02
N LEU A 147 9.55 -4.80 -19.78
CA LEU A 147 8.19 -4.49 -19.37
C LEU A 147 7.90 -2.99 -19.46
N SER A 148 6.65 -2.61 -19.77
CA SER A 148 6.19 -1.23 -19.65
C SER A 148 6.23 -0.76 -18.19
N HIS A 149 5.99 0.55 -17.98
CA HIS A 149 5.98 1.09 -16.62
C HIS A 149 4.85 0.49 -15.78
N GLY A 150 3.64 0.42 -16.33
CA GLY A 150 2.49 -0.19 -15.66
C GLY A 150 2.67 -1.70 -15.41
N GLU A 151 3.33 -2.42 -16.33
CA GLU A 151 3.66 -3.83 -16.14
C GLU A 151 4.67 -4.04 -15.00
N LYS A 152 5.67 -3.16 -14.88
CA LYS A 152 6.60 -3.16 -13.76
C LYS A 152 5.89 -2.89 -12.43
N GLN A 153 4.95 -1.95 -12.42
CA GLN A 153 4.11 -1.67 -11.25
C GLN A 153 3.29 -2.91 -10.83
N ARG A 154 2.65 -3.60 -11.79
CA ARG A 154 1.90 -4.83 -11.53
C ARG A 154 2.79 -5.95 -11.00
N LEU A 155 4.01 -6.11 -11.55
CA LEU A 155 5.00 -7.07 -11.03
C LEU A 155 5.38 -6.76 -9.59
N GLU A 156 5.62 -5.50 -9.25
CA GLU A 156 5.96 -5.08 -7.89
C GLU A 156 4.83 -5.38 -6.90
N ILE A 157 3.57 -5.10 -7.28
CA ILE A 157 2.40 -5.47 -6.48
C ILE A 157 2.34 -6.99 -6.31
N GLY A 158 2.58 -7.76 -7.39
CA GLY A 158 2.64 -9.22 -7.35
C GLY A 158 3.71 -9.76 -6.39
N MET A 159 4.90 -9.17 -6.39
CA MET A 159 5.97 -9.51 -5.46
C MET A 159 5.58 -9.20 -4.00
N LEU A 160 4.83 -8.13 -3.78
CA LEU A 160 4.32 -7.79 -2.46
C LEU A 160 3.28 -8.83 -1.98
N VAL A 161 2.32 -9.16 -2.84
CA VAL A 161 1.28 -10.19 -2.59
C VAL A 161 1.89 -11.57 -2.39
N ALA A 162 2.98 -11.90 -3.07
CA ALA A 162 3.71 -13.17 -2.93
C ALA A 162 4.13 -13.45 -1.49
N GLN A 163 4.35 -12.41 -0.69
CA GLN A 163 4.68 -12.50 0.73
C GLN A 163 3.46 -12.79 1.62
N SER A 164 2.25 -12.83 1.04
CA SER A 164 0.98 -13.08 1.72
C SER A 164 0.73 -12.13 2.90
N PRO A 165 0.82 -10.80 2.71
CA PRO A 165 0.53 -9.84 3.77
C PRO A 165 -0.98 -9.77 4.06
N ASP A 166 -1.34 -9.46 5.31
CA ASP A 166 -2.73 -9.20 5.69
C ASP A 166 -3.17 -7.77 5.34
N LEU A 167 -2.21 -6.83 5.35
CA LEU A 167 -2.40 -5.41 4.99
C LEU A 167 -1.38 -5.01 3.93
N LEU A 168 -1.88 -4.57 2.79
CA LEU A 168 -1.10 -3.96 1.72
C LEU A 168 -1.12 -2.44 1.86
N LEU A 169 0.04 -1.81 1.91
CA LEU A 169 0.20 -0.36 1.86
C LEU A 169 0.75 0.02 0.49
N VAL A 170 -0.02 0.77 -0.28
CA VAL A 170 0.28 1.14 -1.66
C VAL A 170 0.34 2.66 -1.77
N ASP A 171 1.52 3.19 -2.11
CA ASP A 171 1.79 4.62 -2.16
C ASP A 171 1.91 5.07 -3.61
N GLU A 172 0.98 5.91 -4.06
CA GLU A 172 0.87 6.48 -5.41
C GLU A 172 1.09 5.43 -6.53
N PRO A 173 0.24 4.37 -6.61
CA PRO A 173 0.45 3.27 -7.53
C PRO A 173 0.35 3.64 -9.00
N VAL A 174 -0.29 4.77 -9.35
CA VAL A 174 -0.56 5.14 -10.76
C VAL A 174 0.26 6.33 -11.24
N ALA A 175 1.22 6.82 -10.43
CA ALA A 175 2.06 7.95 -10.82
C ALA A 175 2.82 7.67 -12.13
N GLY A 176 2.60 8.51 -13.15
CA GLY A 176 3.28 8.42 -14.45
C GLY A 176 2.78 7.28 -15.36
N LEU A 177 1.65 6.68 -15.06
CA LEU A 177 0.99 5.69 -15.92
C LEU A 177 0.08 6.36 -16.97
N THR A 178 -0.19 5.63 -18.04
CA THR A 178 -1.27 5.96 -18.99
C THR A 178 -2.62 5.63 -18.38
N ASP A 179 -3.72 6.15 -18.96
CA ASP A 179 -5.09 5.88 -18.49
C ASP A 179 -5.40 4.38 -18.50
N GLU A 180 -5.01 3.65 -19.55
CA GLU A 180 -5.16 2.19 -19.65
C GLU A 180 -4.37 1.45 -18.56
N GLU A 181 -3.13 1.86 -18.29
CA GLU A 181 -2.31 1.25 -17.24
C GLU A 181 -2.90 1.55 -15.85
N THR A 182 -3.45 2.74 -15.65
CA THR A 182 -4.14 3.18 -14.43
C THR A 182 -5.37 2.31 -14.18
N GLU A 183 -6.22 2.12 -15.19
CA GLU A 183 -7.40 1.24 -15.12
C GLU A 183 -7.01 -0.19 -14.72
N ASN A 184 -5.99 -0.74 -15.37
CA ASN A 184 -5.47 -2.09 -15.06
C ASN A 184 -4.96 -2.22 -13.61
N ILE A 185 -4.32 -1.18 -13.04
CA ILE A 185 -3.91 -1.17 -11.63
C ILE A 185 -5.14 -1.13 -10.72
N GLY A 186 -6.16 -0.35 -11.07
CA GLY A 186 -7.42 -0.28 -10.33
C GLY A 186 -8.11 -1.64 -10.24
N GLU A 187 -8.28 -2.32 -11.37
CA GLU A 187 -8.86 -3.67 -11.43
C GLU A 187 -8.04 -4.67 -10.59
N LEU A 188 -6.71 -4.62 -10.67
CA LEU A 188 -5.85 -5.47 -9.85
C LEU A 188 -6.07 -5.23 -8.35
N LEU A 189 -6.11 -3.98 -7.90
CA LEU A 189 -6.33 -3.67 -6.47
C LEU A 189 -7.73 -4.10 -6.01
N LEU A 190 -8.76 -3.93 -6.84
CA LEU A 190 -10.11 -4.41 -6.54
C LEU A 190 -10.15 -5.94 -6.44
N ALA A 191 -9.48 -6.66 -7.32
CA ALA A 191 -9.37 -8.13 -7.25
C ALA A 191 -8.64 -8.57 -5.97
N LEU A 192 -7.54 -7.91 -5.60
CA LEU A 192 -6.78 -8.22 -4.40
C LEU A 192 -7.54 -7.89 -3.09
N ALA A 193 -8.45 -6.93 -3.12
CA ALA A 193 -9.27 -6.54 -1.95
C ALA A 193 -10.23 -7.65 -1.48
N HIS A 194 -10.46 -8.68 -2.29
CA HIS A 194 -11.23 -9.86 -1.86
C HIS A 194 -10.49 -10.73 -0.84
N SER A 195 -9.17 -10.64 -0.78
CA SER A 195 -8.34 -11.50 0.09
C SER A 195 -7.38 -10.73 1.00
N HIS A 196 -7.21 -9.43 0.77
CA HIS A 196 -6.32 -8.56 1.53
C HIS A 196 -7.02 -7.29 2.00
N SER A 197 -6.57 -6.73 3.12
CA SER A 197 -6.89 -5.33 3.44
C SER A 197 -5.90 -4.45 2.67
N ILE A 198 -6.37 -3.35 2.06
CA ILE A 198 -5.54 -2.50 1.21
C ILE A 198 -5.71 -1.04 1.62
N LEU A 199 -4.62 -0.38 1.97
CA LEU A 199 -4.56 1.06 2.19
C LEU A 199 -3.78 1.69 1.05
N VAL A 200 -4.45 2.55 0.27
CA VAL A 200 -3.88 3.26 -0.86
C VAL A 200 -3.73 4.73 -0.50
N ILE A 201 -2.57 5.32 -0.76
CA ILE A 201 -2.41 6.78 -0.79
C ILE A 201 -2.44 7.22 -2.23
N GLU A 202 -3.29 8.20 -2.52
CA GLU A 202 -3.45 8.72 -3.86
C GLU A 202 -3.87 10.20 -3.86
N HIS A 203 -3.67 10.83 -5.01
CA HIS A 203 -4.12 12.20 -5.27
C HIS A 203 -4.88 12.31 -6.61
N ASP A 204 -4.83 11.29 -7.46
CA ASP A 204 -5.60 11.18 -8.68
C ASP A 204 -7.06 10.82 -8.36
N MET A 205 -7.96 11.79 -8.56
CA MET A 205 -9.37 11.65 -8.19
C MET A 205 -10.15 10.71 -9.12
N GLU A 206 -9.70 10.50 -10.36
CA GLU A 206 -10.35 9.54 -11.27
C GLU A 206 -10.04 8.12 -10.82
N PHE A 207 -8.79 7.86 -10.52
CA PHE A 207 -8.39 6.58 -9.96
C PHE A 207 -9.02 6.32 -8.58
N VAL A 208 -9.11 7.34 -7.71
CA VAL A 208 -9.82 7.22 -6.42
C VAL A 208 -11.27 6.82 -6.64
N ARG A 209 -11.98 7.42 -7.61
CA ARG A 209 -13.39 7.04 -7.94
C ARG A 209 -13.50 5.59 -8.41
N GLN A 210 -12.53 5.10 -9.15
CA GLN A 210 -12.52 3.72 -9.65
C GLN A 210 -12.47 2.70 -8.51
N ILE A 211 -11.60 2.92 -7.49
CA ILE A 211 -11.27 1.90 -6.50
C ILE A 211 -11.88 2.12 -5.11
N ALA A 212 -12.15 3.37 -4.73
CA ALA A 212 -12.48 3.70 -3.35
C ALA A 212 -13.88 3.27 -2.96
N ARG A 213 -13.98 2.43 -1.92
CA ARG A 213 -15.23 2.20 -1.19
C ARG A 213 -15.38 3.17 -0.02
N LYS A 214 -14.28 3.52 0.61
CA LYS A 214 -14.20 4.51 1.68
C LYS A 214 -12.94 5.34 1.53
N VAL A 215 -13.08 6.65 1.72
CA VAL A 215 -12.01 7.63 1.60
C VAL A 215 -11.77 8.28 2.96
N THR A 216 -10.50 8.51 3.28
CA THR A 216 -10.06 9.34 4.43
C THR A 216 -9.30 10.54 3.87
N VAL A 217 -9.68 11.72 4.26
CA VAL A 217 -8.96 12.96 3.92
C VAL A 217 -8.04 13.34 5.05
N LEU A 218 -6.74 13.43 4.74
CA LEU A 218 -5.74 14.01 5.66
C LEU A 218 -5.50 15.47 5.32
N HIS A 219 -5.46 16.29 6.34
CA HIS A 219 -5.08 17.69 6.25
C HIS A 219 -4.27 18.08 7.48
N GLU A 220 -3.14 18.76 7.28
CA GLU A 220 -2.24 19.23 8.34
C GLU A 220 -1.92 18.21 9.44
N GLY A 221 -1.72 16.95 9.05
CA GLY A 221 -1.35 15.87 9.98
C GLY A 221 -2.51 15.27 10.79
N SER A 222 -3.76 15.59 10.46
CA SER A 222 -4.95 15.07 11.12
C SER A 222 -5.95 14.53 10.09
N VAL A 223 -6.88 13.66 10.52
CA VAL A 223 -8.04 13.28 9.70
C VAL A 223 -9.01 14.44 9.66
N LEU A 224 -9.31 14.94 8.47
CA LEU A 224 -10.29 15.99 8.23
C LEU A 224 -11.72 15.44 8.15
N CYS A 225 -11.91 14.40 7.33
CA CYS A 225 -13.17 13.67 7.23
C CYS A 225 -12.94 12.25 6.69
N GLU A 226 -13.95 11.40 6.84
CA GLU A 226 -14.03 10.06 6.27
C GLU A 226 -15.45 9.81 5.75
N GLY A 227 -15.57 9.11 4.63
CA GLY A 227 -16.86 8.77 4.05
C GLY A 227 -16.74 8.08 2.70
N SER A 228 -17.84 7.96 1.96
CA SER A 228 -17.84 7.60 0.56
C SER A 228 -17.18 8.71 -0.26
N ILE A 229 -16.86 8.43 -1.52
CA ILE A 229 -16.26 9.43 -2.39
C ILE A 229 -17.19 10.63 -2.59
N GLU A 230 -18.51 10.38 -2.70
CA GLU A 230 -19.53 11.43 -2.85
C GLU A 230 -19.62 12.30 -1.59
N GLU A 231 -19.61 11.70 -0.39
CA GLU A 231 -19.64 12.44 0.88
C GLU A 231 -18.41 13.33 1.02
N VAL A 232 -17.23 12.78 0.71
CA VAL A 232 -15.96 13.51 0.82
C VAL A 232 -15.89 14.66 -0.19
N GLN A 233 -16.32 14.46 -1.45
CA GLN A 233 -16.28 15.49 -2.49
C GLN A 233 -17.25 16.65 -2.20
N ASN A 234 -18.32 16.40 -1.46
CA ASN A 234 -19.32 17.41 -1.09
C ASN A 234 -19.07 18.02 0.31
N ASP A 235 -18.05 17.59 1.04
CA ASP A 235 -17.70 18.19 2.34
C ASP A 235 -17.12 19.60 2.13
N PRO A 236 -17.76 20.67 2.68
CA PRO A 236 -17.27 22.04 2.50
C PRO A 236 -15.81 22.24 2.95
N ARG A 237 -15.36 21.52 3.97
CA ARG A 237 -13.99 21.58 4.49
C ARG A 237 -12.99 21.01 3.49
N VAL A 238 -13.37 19.94 2.77
CA VAL A 238 -12.56 19.35 1.70
C VAL A 238 -12.46 20.30 0.52
N ILE A 239 -13.59 20.86 0.11
CA ILE A 239 -13.65 21.85 -0.97
C ILE A 239 -12.73 23.03 -0.65
N GLU A 240 -12.80 23.57 0.56
CA GLU A 240 -11.94 24.68 1.02
C GLU A 240 -10.44 24.31 0.94
N VAL A 241 -10.06 23.11 1.39
CA VAL A 241 -8.67 22.64 1.39
C VAL A 241 -8.11 22.47 -0.03
N TYR A 242 -8.93 22.03 -0.98
CA TYR A 242 -8.49 21.77 -2.36
C TYR A 242 -8.69 22.97 -3.32
N LEU A 243 -9.70 23.82 -3.08
CA LEU A 243 -10.03 24.96 -3.95
C LEU A 243 -9.79 26.31 -3.26
N GLY A 244 -9.75 26.37 -1.94
CA GLY A 244 -9.81 27.58 -1.13
C GLY A 244 -8.50 28.28 -0.83
N SER A 245 -7.39 27.88 -1.43
CA SER A 245 -6.13 28.63 -1.32
C SER A 245 -5.83 29.47 -2.56
N HIS A 246 -6.81 30.25 -3.03
CA HIS A 246 -6.48 31.44 -3.80
C HIS A 246 -6.12 32.55 -2.80
N PRO A 247 -4.85 32.94 -2.66
CA PRO A 247 -4.57 34.25 -2.03
C PRO A 247 -5.10 35.31 -2.98
N GLU A 248 -5.96 36.18 -2.43
CA GLU A 248 -6.25 37.50 -3.03
C GLU A 248 -4.96 38.31 -3.21
#